data_c9b47870b743944674145d4ebb2bc945
#
_entry.id   c9b47870b743944674145d4ebb2bc945
#
_cell.length_a   1.000
_cell.length_b   1.000
_cell.length_c   1.000
_cell.angle_alpha   90.00
_cell.angle_beta   90.00
_cell.angle_gamma   90.00
#
_symmetry.space_group_name_H-M   'P 1'
#
loop_
_entity.id
_entity.type
_entity.pdbx_description
1 polymer ?
#
loop_
_entity_poly.entity_id
_entity_poly.type
_entity_poly.pdbx_seq_one_letter_code
_entity_poly.pdbx_strand_id
1 'polypeptide(L)'
;MERIELNSVIPEIFTSRNGIISDVWQQEVSFERGKSYLIHAASGTGKSSLCSFLYGQRGDYKGIIRFDGKDIGAFSTERWCEIRNLEISILFQDLRLFGELTAMENVWIKNSITNFKSREEIVALFEELGIGDKLDSRIDRMSYGQQQRVALIRALCQPYSFILLDEPISHLDDKNSDIMRDVILREAKAQGAGIIATSIGKHMNIDYDLCLNL
;
A
#
# COMPACT_ATOMS: atom_id res chain seq x y z
N MET A 1 13.63 0.98 -7.70
CA MET A 1 13.63 2.09 -6.69
C MET A 1 14.25 1.59 -5.41
N GLU A 2 15.26 2.32 -4.88
CA GLU A 2 15.99 1.93 -3.65
C GLU A 2 15.58 2.79 -2.46
N ARG A 3 15.14 4.04 -2.70
CA ARG A 3 14.81 4.96 -1.61
C ARG A 3 13.70 5.95 -1.98
N ILE A 4 12.86 6.25 -0.99
CA ILE A 4 11.85 7.32 -1.00
C ILE A 4 12.24 8.31 0.08
N GLU A 5 12.33 9.61 -0.26
CA GLU A 5 12.74 10.67 0.65
C GLU A 5 11.66 11.77 0.72
N LEU A 6 11.32 12.17 1.93
CA LEU A 6 10.42 13.30 2.21
C LEU A 6 11.25 14.42 2.85
N ASN A 7 11.21 15.61 2.28
CA ASN A 7 11.90 16.77 2.81
C ASN A 7 10.87 17.86 3.12
N SER A 8 10.60 18.09 4.39
CA SER A 8 9.66 19.09 4.90
C SER A 8 8.27 19.00 4.24
N VAL A 9 7.80 17.77 3.96
CA VAL A 9 6.51 17.53 3.31
C VAL A 9 5.38 17.78 4.30
N ILE A 10 4.33 18.49 3.84
CA ILE A 10 3.10 18.71 4.59
C ILE A 10 1.92 18.87 3.62
N PRO A 11 0.76 18.21 3.85
CA PRO A 11 -0.45 18.46 3.06
C PRO A 11 -0.84 19.95 3.09
N GLU A 12 -1.23 20.52 1.96
CA GLU A 12 -1.58 21.95 1.88
C GLU A 12 -2.68 22.34 2.88
N ILE A 13 -3.66 21.44 3.10
CA ILE A 13 -4.74 21.66 4.06
C ILE A 13 -4.25 21.81 5.52
N PHE A 14 -3.02 21.37 5.82
CA PHE A 14 -2.44 21.47 7.16
C PHE A 14 -1.52 22.68 7.34
N THR A 15 -1.19 23.38 6.28
CA THR A 15 -0.24 24.52 6.36
C THR A 15 -0.73 25.68 7.23
N SER A 16 -2.03 25.81 7.44
CA SER A 16 -2.65 26.80 8.32
C SER A 16 -2.82 26.33 9.77
N ARG A 17 -2.51 25.08 10.08
CA ARG A 17 -2.61 24.50 11.42
C ARG A 17 -1.35 24.78 12.20
N ASN A 18 -1.48 25.40 13.37
CA ASN A 18 -0.35 25.60 14.30
C ASN A 18 -0.19 24.35 15.19
N GLY A 19 1.08 24.04 15.53
CA GLY A 19 1.40 23.00 16.53
C GLY A 19 1.24 21.57 16.04
N ILE A 20 1.43 21.29 14.76
CA ILE A 20 1.50 19.90 14.28
C ILE A 20 2.75 19.26 14.87
N ILE A 21 2.54 18.22 15.68
CA ILE A 21 3.59 17.34 16.20
C ILE A 21 3.54 16.07 15.37
N SER A 22 4.58 15.83 14.58
CA SER A 22 4.65 14.68 13.68
C SER A 22 6.11 14.30 13.44
N ASP A 23 6.37 13.00 13.33
CA ASP A 23 7.68 12.48 12.93
C ASP A 23 7.85 12.47 11.40
N VAL A 24 6.78 12.79 10.66
CA VAL A 24 6.75 12.75 9.18
C VAL A 24 6.53 14.15 8.59
N TRP A 25 5.47 14.86 9.03
CA TRP A 25 5.17 16.18 8.48
C TRP A 25 6.19 17.21 8.90
N GLN A 26 6.70 17.96 7.91
CA GLN A 26 7.75 19.00 8.07
C GLN A 26 9.10 18.43 8.58
N GLN A 27 9.30 17.12 8.49
CA GLN A 27 10.55 16.46 8.85
C GLN A 27 11.31 15.98 7.61
N GLU A 28 12.54 15.51 7.83
CA GLU A 28 13.31 14.75 6.85
C GLU A 28 13.14 13.24 7.15
N VAL A 29 12.45 12.53 6.28
CA VAL A 29 12.18 11.10 6.44
C VAL A 29 12.65 10.35 5.20
N SER A 30 13.24 9.18 5.41
CA SER A 30 13.68 8.30 4.33
C SER A 30 13.17 6.88 4.56
N PHE A 31 12.61 6.30 3.51
CA PHE A 31 12.22 4.90 3.45
C PHE A 31 13.16 4.18 2.50
N GLU A 32 13.78 3.09 2.96
CA GLU A 32 14.73 2.28 2.19
C GLU A 32 14.08 0.96 1.77
N ARG A 33 14.42 0.49 0.60
CA ARG A 33 14.00 -0.80 0.09
C ARG A 33 14.46 -1.92 1.04
N GLY A 34 13.64 -2.95 1.19
CA GLY A 34 13.90 -4.09 2.06
C GLY A 34 13.63 -3.84 3.55
N LYS A 35 13.26 -2.62 3.95
CA LYS A 35 12.89 -2.28 5.33
C LYS A 35 11.39 -2.13 5.52
N SER A 36 10.92 -2.29 6.76
CA SER A 36 9.52 -2.22 7.16
C SER A 36 9.27 -1.00 8.05
N TYR A 37 8.28 -0.21 7.70
CA TYR A 37 7.93 1.04 8.36
C TYR A 37 6.47 1.02 8.79
N LEU A 38 6.22 1.46 10.04
CA LEU A 38 4.88 1.68 10.55
C LEU A 38 4.64 3.17 10.78
N ILE A 39 3.55 3.67 10.23
CA ILE A 39 3.11 5.05 10.42
C ILE A 39 1.85 5.06 11.26
N HIS A 40 2.02 5.34 12.55
CA HIS A 40 0.92 5.52 13.47
C HIS A 40 0.27 6.87 13.28
N ALA A 41 -1.04 6.89 13.29
CA ALA A 41 -1.74 8.13 13.14
C ALA A 41 -3.16 8.08 13.68
N ALA A 42 -3.63 9.15 14.29
CA ALA A 42 -5.03 9.34 14.58
C ALA A 42 -5.85 9.56 13.29
N SER A 43 -7.17 9.47 13.40
CA SER A 43 -8.03 9.81 12.26
C SER A 43 -7.86 11.29 11.87
N GLY A 44 -7.77 11.55 10.57
CA GLY A 44 -7.66 12.91 10.03
C GLY A 44 -6.26 13.56 10.10
N THR A 45 -5.20 12.82 10.44
CA THR A 45 -3.81 13.31 10.47
C THR A 45 -3.10 13.22 9.14
N GLY A 46 -3.73 12.64 8.10
CA GLY A 46 -3.19 12.64 6.73
C GLY A 46 -2.56 11.34 6.25
N LYS A 47 -2.83 10.18 6.88
CA LYS A 47 -2.32 8.85 6.44
C LYS A 47 -2.57 8.57 4.97
N SER A 48 -3.85 8.60 4.57
CA SER A 48 -4.23 8.34 3.18
C SER A 48 -3.71 9.43 2.23
N SER A 49 -3.46 10.65 2.74
CA SER A 49 -2.77 11.69 1.98
C SER A 49 -1.32 11.31 1.72
N LEU A 50 -0.60 10.81 2.73
CA LEU A 50 0.77 10.33 2.56
C LEU A 50 0.84 9.21 1.51
N CYS A 51 0.02 8.16 1.66
CA CYS A 51 -0.06 7.09 0.67
C CYS A 51 -0.39 7.62 -0.73
N SER A 52 -1.33 8.57 -0.84
CA SER A 52 -1.72 9.18 -2.12
C SER A 52 -0.60 10.03 -2.74
N PHE A 53 0.20 10.73 -1.93
CA PHE A 53 1.37 11.48 -2.41
C PHE A 53 2.45 10.54 -2.92
N LEU A 54 2.80 9.50 -2.14
CA LEU A 54 3.80 8.50 -2.54
C LEU A 54 3.36 7.69 -3.77
N TYR A 55 2.07 7.48 -3.94
CA TYR A 55 1.53 6.80 -5.13
C TYR A 55 1.28 7.76 -6.32
N GLY A 56 1.55 9.06 -6.14
CA GLY A 56 1.38 10.09 -7.19
C GLY A 56 -0.06 10.35 -7.61
N GLN A 57 -1.04 10.09 -6.73
CA GLN A 57 -2.45 10.39 -7.00
C GLN A 57 -2.81 11.83 -6.64
N ARG A 58 -2.08 12.42 -5.69
CA ARG A 58 -2.26 13.79 -5.22
C ARG A 58 -0.93 14.51 -5.21
N GLY A 59 -0.95 15.80 -5.48
CA GLY A 59 0.21 16.68 -5.46
C GLY A 59 -0.01 17.94 -4.61
N ASP A 60 -1.10 17.99 -3.82
CA ASP A 60 -1.46 19.10 -2.95
C ASP A 60 -0.71 19.07 -1.61
N TYR A 61 0.60 19.12 -1.70
CA TYR A 61 1.52 19.21 -0.56
C TYR A 61 2.59 20.29 -0.79
N LYS A 62 3.18 20.79 0.28
CA LYS A 62 4.42 21.58 0.26
C LYS A 62 5.59 20.69 0.69
N GLY A 63 6.81 21.14 0.39
CA GLY A 63 8.02 20.34 0.56
C GLY A 63 8.37 19.57 -0.71
N ILE A 64 9.27 18.61 -0.60
CA ILE A 64 9.79 17.85 -1.74
C ILE A 64 9.78 16.37 -1.41
N ILE A 65 9.25 15.55 -2.33
CA ILE A 65 9.35 14.09 -2.28
C ILE A 65 10.29 13.65 -3.40
N ARG A 66 11.26 12.78 -3.08
CA ARG A 66 12.19 12.24 -4.07
C ARG A 66 12.16 10.72 -4.08
N PHE A 67 12.29 10.15 -5.28
CA PHE A 67 12.54 8.74 -5.50
C PHE A 67 13.94 8.60 -6.11
N ASP A 68 14.84 7.91 -5.38
CA ASP A 68 16.25 7.78 -5.74
C ASP A 68 16.89 9.14 -6.10
N GLY A 69 16.63 10.15 -5.26
CA GLY A 69 17.13 11.52 -5.42
C GLY A 69 16.41 12.39 -6.48
N LYS A 70 15.45 11.84 -7.24
CA LYS A 70 14.70 12.57 -8.27
C LYS A 70 13.39 13.09 -7.69
N ASP A 71 13.12 14.38 -7.87
CA ASP A 71 11.87 15.00 -7.44
C ASP A 71 10.68 14.45 -8.22
N ILE A 72 9.70 13.87 -7.50
CA ILE A 72 8.51 13.29 -8.11
C ILE A 72 7.57 14.33 -8.74
N GLY A 73 7.67 15.59 -8.32
CA GLY A 73 6.92 16.70 -8.91
C GLY A 73 7.27 16.97 -10.38
N ALA A 74 8.46 16.51 -10.82
CA ALA A 74 8.91 16.62 -12.20
C ALA A 74 8.59 15.37 -13.06
N PHE A 75 7.93 14.34 -12.51
CA PHE A 75 7.66 13.10 -13.25
C PHE A 75 6.54 13.29 -14.27
N SER A 76 6.79 12.79 -15.49
CA SER A 76 5.77 12.73 -16.52
C SER A 76 4.71 11.67 -16.20
N THR A 77 3.58 11.73 -16.91
CA THR A 77 2.52 10.71 -16.81
C THR A 77 3.04 9.32 -17.13
N GLU A 78 3.90 9.19 -18.14
CA GLU A 78 4.52 7.91 -18.55
C GLU A 78 5.38 7.36 -17.42
N ARG A 79 6.21 8.20 -16.77
CA ARG A 79 7.03 7.79 -15.62
C ARG A 79 6.17 7.33 -14.45
N TRP A 80 5.05 8.01 -14.16
CA TRP A 80 4.12 7.57 -13.14
C TRP A 80 3.44 6.22 -13.49
N CYS A 81 3.13 5.98 -14.76
CA CYS A 81 2.62 4.67 -15.19
C CYS A 81 3.64 3.56 -14.96
N GLU A 82 4.92 3.78 -15.28
CA GLU A 82 5.99 2.82 -15.01
C GLU A 82 6.13 2.53 -13.51
N ILE A 83 6.19 3.59 -12.68
CA ILE A 83 6.32 3.46 -11.22
C ILE A 83 5.18 2.63 -10.64
N ARG A 84 3.93 2.92 -11.02
CA ARG A 84 2.74 2.22 -10.52
C ARG A 84 2.62 0.79 -11.03
N ASN A 85 3.27 0.45 -12.12
CA ASN A 85 3.25 -0.90 -12.67
C ASN A 85 4.42 -1.77 -12.20
N LEU A 86 5.58 -1.16 -11.86
CA LEU A 86 6.82 -1.91 -11.67
C LEU A 86 7.54 -1.60 -10.35
N GLU A 87 7.24 -0.49 -9.69
CA GLU A 87 8.06 -0.02 -8.57
C GLU A 87 7.26 0.18 -7.26
N ILE A 88 6.00 0.64 -7.33
CA ILE A 88 5.18 0.85 -6.14
C ILE A 88 3.84 0.13 -6.28
N SER A 89 3.55 -0.76 -5.35
CA SER A 89 2.22 -1.32 -5.17
C SER A 89 1.49 -0.67 -4.01
N ILE A 90 0.16 -0.73 -4.00
CA ILE A 90 -0.66 -0.17 -2.93
C ILE A 90 -1.91 -1.01 -2.64
N LEU A 91 -2.16 -1.25 -1.35
CA LEU A 91 -3.46 -1.65 -0.82
C LEU A 91 -4.15 -0.40 -0.27
N PHE A 92 -5.20 0.04 -0.92
CA PHE A 92 -6.00 1.20 -0.49
C PHE A 92 -6.94 0.85 0.65
N GLN A 93 -7.20 1.79 1.54
CA GLN A 93 -8.19 1.64 2.61
C GLN A 93 -9.61 1.41 2.05
N ASP A 94 -9.97 2.10 0.95
CA ASP A 94 -11.25 1.95 0.25
C ASP A 94 -11.29 0.79 -0.76
N LEU A 95 -10.27 -0.08 -0.75
CA LEU A 95 -10.06 -1.28 -1.55
C LEU A 95 -10.07 -1.06 -3.07
N ARG A 96 -10.85 -0.15 -3.60
CA ARG A 96 -10.98 0.20 -5.04
C ARG A 96 -11.20 -0.99 -5.96
N LEU A 97 -12.07 -1.91 -5.53
CA LEU A 97 -12.48 -3.05 -6.33
C LEU A 97 -13.68 -2.70 -7.22
N PHE A 98 -13.79 -3.39 -8.34
CA PHE A 98 -14.94 -3.31 -9.25
C PHE A 98 -16.02 -4.26 -8.74
N GLY A 99 -17.13 -3.74 -8.24
CA GLY A 99 -18.19 -4.50 -7.58
C GLY A 99 -18.85 -5.55 -8.47
N GLU A 100 -19.03 -5.20 -9.75
CA GLU A 100 -19.67 -6.05 -10.75
C GLU A 100 -18.80 -7.21 -11.24
N LEU A 101 -17.49 -7.11 -11.08
CA LEU A 101 -16.54 -8.14 -11.48
C LEU A 101 -16.36 -9.18 -10.39
N THR A 102 -15.94 -10.38 -10.78
CA THR A 102 -15.55 -11.44 -9.86
C THR A 102 -14.24 -11.11 -9.14
N ALA A 103 -13.95 -11.86 -8.09
CA ALA A 103 -12.70 -11.72 -7.35
C ALA A 103 -11.49 -12.00 -8.25
N MET A 104 -11.52 -13.05 -9.05
CA MET A 104 -10.46 -13.37 -10.02
C MET A 104 -10.29 -12.28 -11.07
N GLU A 105 -11.38 -11.74 -11.65
CA GLU A 105 -11.32 -10.69 -12.65
C GLU A 105 -10.68 -9.42 -12.10
N ASN A 106 -11.02 -9.02 -10.86
CA ASN A 106 -10.39 -7.88 -10.19
C ASN A 106 -8.86 -8.03 -10.04
N VAL A 107 -8.39 -9.23 -9.73
CA VAL A 107 -6.96 -9.53 -9.65
C VAL A 107 -6.34 -9.59 -11.03
N TRP A 108 -7.02 -10.24 -11.98
CA TRP A 108 -6.51 -10.46 -13.33
C TRP A 108 -6.28 -9.16 -14.11
N ILE A 109 -7.16 -8.16 -13.95
CA ILE A 109 -6.97 -6.83 -14.57
C ILE A 109 -5.60 -6.25 -14.21
N LYS A 110 -5.19 -6.35 -12.96
CA LYS A 110 -3.87 -5.85 -12.53
C LYS A 110 -2.74 -6.73 -13.02
N ASN A 111 -2.87 -8.04 -12.88
CA ASN A 111 -1.84 -9.00 -13.28
C ASN A 111 -1.54 -8.95 -14.78
N SER A 112 -2.58 -8.76 -15.63
CA SER A 112 -2.43 -8.75 -17.09
C SER A 112 -1.55 -7.61 -17.64
N ILE A 113 -1.29 -6.58 -16.83
CA ILE A 113 -0.41 -5.47 -17.22
C ILE A 113 1.05 -5.93 -17.34
N THR A 114 1.47 -6.81 -16.44
CA THR A 114 2.87 -7.27 -16.33
C THR A 114 3.04 -8.77 -16.48
N ASN A 115 1.95 -9.55 -16.40
CA ASN A 115 1.91 -11.00 -16.32
C ASN A 115 2.88 -11.54 -15.24
N PHE A 116 2.90 -10.85 -14.08
CA PHE A 116 3.87 -11.09 -13.01
C PHE A 116 3.68 -12.44 -12.31
N LYS A 117 2.42 -12.83 -12.10
CA LYS A 117 2.07 -14.12 -11.49
C LYS A 117 1.33 -15.01 -12.47
N SER A 118 1.60 -16.32 -12.41
CA SER A 118 0.80 -17.31 -13.11
C SER A 118 -0.61 -17.41 -12.50
N ARG A 119 -1.54 -18.03 -13.23
CA ARG A 119 -2.89 -18.29 -12.72
C ARG A 119 -2.86 -19.17 -11.48
N GLU A 120 -1.99 -20.18 -11.47
CA GLU A 120 -1.80 -21.14 -10.37
C GLU A 120 -1.30 -20.43 -9.11
N GLU A 121 -0.34 -19.51 -9.23
CA GLU A 121 0.15 -18.70 -8.11
C GLU A 121 -0.95 -17.80 -7.55
N ILE A 122 -1.78 -17.20 -8.41
CA ILE A 122 -2.92 -16.38 -7.96
C ILE A 122 -3.93 -17.25 -7.21
N VAL A 123 -4.29 -18.42 -7.75
CA VAL A 123 -5.21 -19.38 -7.08
C VAL A 123 -4.65 -19.78 -5.71
N ALA A 124 -3.37 -20.09 -5.62
CA ALA A 124 -2.71 -20.43 -4.35
C ALA A 124 -2.83 -19.30 -3.31
N LEU A 125 -2.72 -18.01 -3.71
CA LEU A 125 -2.95 -16.87 -2.82
C LEU A 125 -4.41 -16.80 -2.33
N PHE A 126 -5.38 -17.10 -3.18
CA PHE A 126 -6.79 -17.16 -2.78
C PHE A 126 -7.02 -18.27 -1.76
N GLU A 127 -6.45 -19.45 -1.97
CA GLU A 127 -6.55 -20.59 -1.03
C GLU A 127 -5.90 -20.25 0.31
N GLU A 128 -4.66 -19.73 0.29
CA GLU A 128 -3.91 -19.37 1.50
C GLU A 128 -4.63 -18.30 2.33
N LEU A 129 -5.22 -17.31 1.67
CA LEU A 129 -6.02 -16.27 2.32
C LEU A 129 -7.44 -16.75 2.69
N GLY A 130 -7.78 -18.03 2.53
CA GLY A 130 -9.05 -18.62 2.93
C GLY A 130 -10.27 -18.10 2.16
N ILE A 131 -10.08 -17.74 0.89
CA ILE A 131 -11.12 -17.29 -0.03
C ILE A 131 -11.08 -18.03 -1.38
N GLY A 132 -10.51 -19.24 -1.42
CA GLY A 132 -10.42 -20.07 -2.62
C GLY A 132 -11.77 -20.43 -3.23
N ASP A 133 -12.83 -20.56 -2.41
CA ASP A 133 -14.19 -20.78 -2.86
C ASP A 133 -14.87 -19.53 -3.45
N LYS A 134 -14.19 -18.38 -3.46
CA LYS A 134 -14.73 -17.07 -3.90
C LYS A 134 -14.18 -16.56 -5.23
N LEU A 135 -13.35 -17.33 -5.92
CA LEU A 135 -12.71 -16.92 -7.19
C LEU A 135 -13.71 -16.33 -8.19
N ASP A 136 -14.85 -17.00 -8.36
CA ASP A 136 -15.89 -16.61 -9.31
C ASP A 136 -17.03 -15.79 -8.65
N SER A 137 -16.88 -15.43 -7.38
CA SER A 137 -17.86 -14.60 -6.68
C SER A 137 -17.69 -13.15 -7.06
N ARG A 138 -18.78 -12.44 -7.34
CA ARG A 138 -18.77 -11.00 -7.56
C ARG A 138 -18.42 -10.28 -6.26
N ILE A 139 -17.65 -9.18 -6.37
CA ILE A 139 -17.20 -8.41 -5.22
C ILE A 139 -18.37 -7.85 -4.40
N ASP A 140 -19.45 -7.39 -5.05
CA ASP A 140 -20.63 -6.84 -4.38
C ASP A 140 -21.37 -7.85 -3.49
N ARG A 141 -21.07 -9.16 -3.62
CA ARG A 141 -21.64 -10.26 -2.80
C ARG A 141 -20.69 -10.78 -1.72
N MET A 142 -19.52 -10.18 -1.59
CA MET A 142 -18.49 -10.58 -0.64
C MET A 142 -18.54 -9.70 0.62
N SER A 143 -18.20 -10.28 1.78
CA SER A 143 -18.00 -9.47 2.99
C SER A 143 -16.79 -8.54 2.84
N TYR A 144 -16.76 -7.45 3.61
CA TYR A 144 -15.64 -6.48 3.54
C TYR A 144 -14.27 -7.16 3.76
N GLY A 145 -14.15 -8.06 4.74
CA GLY A 145 -12.91 -8.79 4.98
C GLY A 145 -12.51 -9.74 3.84
N GLN A 146 -13.49 -10.31 3.09
CA GLN A 146 -13.20 -11.06 1.87
C GLN A 146 -12.71 -10.12 0.75
N GLN A 147 -13.39 -9.00 0.57
CA GLN A 147 -12.96 -7.96 -0.39
C GLN A 147 -11.55 -7.44 -0.08
N GLN A 148 -11.21 -7.23 1.19
CA GLN A 148 -9.89 -6.78 1.62
C GLN A 148 -8.80 -7.79 1.22
N ARG A 149 -9.06 -9.09 1.35
CA ARG A 149 -8.14 -10.16 0.91
C ARG A 149 -7.99 -10.17 -0.62
N VAL A 150 -9.07 -9.98 -1.38
CA VAL A 150 -8.99 -9.83 -2.85
C VAL A 150 -8.16 -8.60 -3.24
N ALA A 151 -8.36 -7.47 -2.57
CA ALA A 151 -7.61 -6.25 -2.83
C ALA A 151 -6.11 -6.42 -2.51
N LEU A 152 -5.77 -7.19 -1.46
CA LEU A 152 -4.38 -7.56 -1.18
C LEU A 152 -3.81 -8.42 -2.32
N ILE A 153 -4.49 -9.51 -2.73
CA ILE A 153 -4.01 -10.36 -3.83
C ILE A 153 -3.75 -9.50 -5.08
N ARG A 154 -4.68 -8.60 -5.42
CA ARG A 154 -4.51 -7.69 -6.55
C ARG A 154 -3.27 -6.80 -6.40
N ALA A 155 -3.00 -6.28 -5.20
CA ALA A 155 -1.81 -5.47 -4.94
C ALA A 155 -0.50 -6.29 -5.09
N LEU A 156 -0.53 -7.59 -4.76
CA LEU A 156 0.62 -8.48 -4.88
C LEU A 156 0.87 -9.01 -6.31
N CYS A 157 -0.06 -8.76 -7.26
CA CYS A 157 0.03 -9.25 -8.64
C CYS A 157 0.76 -8.29 -9.58
N GLN A 158 1.83 -7.67 -9.11
CA GLN A 158 2.77 -6.87 -9.90
C GLN A 158 4.16 -6.89 -9.28
N PRO A 159 5.23 -6.55 -10.02
CA PRO A 159 6.53 -6.23 -9.43
C PRO A 159 6.44 -4.96 -8.57
N TYR A 160 7.20 -4.89 -7.48
CA TYR A 160 7.33 -3.67 -6.69
C TYR A 160 8.64 -3.64 -5.89
N SER A 161 9.18 -2.44 -5.70
CA SER A 161 10.27 -2.14 -4.77
C SER A 161 9.74 -1.70 -3.40
N PHE A 162 8.51 -1.12 -3.39
CA PHE A 162 7.78 -0.75 -2.17
C PHE A 162 6.31 -1.15 -2.28
N ILE A 163 5.75 -1.61 -1.15
CA ILE A 163 4.31 -1.79 -1.00
C ILE A 163 3.78 -0.84 0.07
N LEU A 164 2.78 -0.04 -0.32
CA LEU A 164 2.04 0.86 0.57
C LEU A 164 0.80 0.13 1.07
N LEU A 165 0.59 0.11 2.38
CA LEU A 165 -0.52 -0.60 3.01
C LEU A 165 -1.33 0.39 3.86
N ASP A 166 -2.44 0.90 3.32
CA ASP A 166 -3.28 1.86 4.04
C ASP A 166 -4.32 1.12 4.89
N GLU A 167 -4.05 1.00 6.19
CA GLU A 167 -4.86 0.28 7.19
C GLU A 167 -5.18 -1.18 6.81
N PRO A 168 -4.17 -2.02 6.52
CA PRO A 168 -4.35 -3.31 5.85
C PRO A 168 -5.18 -4.33 6.64
N ILE A 169 -5.33 -4.19 7.95
CA ILE A 169 -5.98 -5.19 8.82
C ILE A 169 -7.08 -4.61 9.72
N SER A 170 -7.52 -3.37 9.47
CA SER A 170 -8.45 -2.65 10.35
C SER A 170 -9.80 -3.36 10.59
N HIS A 171 -10.24 -4.20 9.65
CA HIS A 171 -11.54 -4.90 9.70
C HIS A 171 -11.41 -6.42 9.77
N LEU A 172 -10.25 -6.94 10.14
CA LEU A 172 -9.99 -8.38 10.22
C LEU A 172 -9.91 -8.84 11.68
N ASP A 173 -10.35 -10.07 11.92
CA ASP A 173 -10.01 -10.78 13.14
C ASP A 173 -8.52 -11.14 13.19
N ASP A 174 -8.04 -11.56 14.36
CA ASP A 174 -6.60 -11.77 14.56
C ASP A 174 -6.05 -12.88 13.68
N LYS A 175 -6.81 -13.99 13.48
CA LYS A 175 -6.38 -15.11 12.64
C LYS A 175 -6.20 -14.68 11.19
N ASN A 176 -7.16 -13.96 10.61
CA ASN A 176 -7.06 -13.47 9.24
C ASN A 176 -5.99 -12.38 9.10
N SER A 177 -5.78 -11.57 10.14
CA SER A 177 -4.70 -10.58 10.19
C SER A 177 -3.33 -11.24 10.15
N ASP A 178 -3.11 -12.32 10.89
CA ASP A 178 -1.85 -13.07 10.91
C ASP A 178 -1.57 -13.73 9.55
N ILE A 179 -2.56 -14.33 8.92
CA ILE A 179 -2.41 -14.92 7.58
C ILE A 179 -2.03 -13.83 6.56
N MET A 180 -2.74 -12.69 6.56
CA MET A 180 -2.42 -11.59 5.66
C MET A 180 -1.00 -11.05 5.89
N ARG A 181 -0.59 -10.89 7.14
CA ARG A 181 0.78 -10.49 7.52
C ARG A 181 1.81 -11.43 6.90
N ASP A 182 1.64 -12.75 7.10
CA ASP A 182 2.61 -13.76 6.64
C ASP A 182 2.73 -13.75 5.11
N VAL A 183 1.61 -13.63 4.41
CA VAL A 183 1.59 -13.46 2.94
C VAL A 183 2.34 -12.18 2.52
N ILE A 184 2.04 -11.04 3.14
CA ILE A 184 2.69 -9.76 2.83
C ILE A 184 4.21 -9.85 3.03
N LEU A 185 4.64 -10.39 4.17
CA LEU A 185 6.08 -10.51 4.49
C LEU A 185 6.79 -11.43 3.51
N ARG A 186 6.21 -12.57 3.18
CA ARG A 186 6.78 -13.51 2.21
C ARG A 186 6.92 -12.87 0.82
N GLU A 187 5.87 -12.25 0.32
CA GLU A 187 5.86 -11.64 -1.01
C GLU A 187 6.80 -10.43 -1.10
N ALA A 188 6.84 -9.58 -0.06
CA ALA A 188 7.78 -8.46 0.00
C ALA A 188 9.23 -8.96 0.07
N LYS A 189 9.52 -9.96 0.89
CA LYS A 189 10.85 -10.56 0.99
C LYS A 189 11.31 -11.18 -0.33
N ALA A 190 10.42 -11.87 -1.03
CA ALA A 190 10.73 -12.47 -2.33
C ALA A 190 11.17 -11.44 -3.38
N GLN A 191 10.69 -10.19 -3.28
CA GLN A 191 11.06 -9.08 -4.17
C GLN A 191 12.14 -8.16 -3.58
N GLY A 192 12.59 -8.40 -2.34
CA GLY A 192 13.45 -7.49 -1.59
C GLY A 192 12.81 -6.11 -1.42
N ALA A 193 11.51 -6.04 -1.27
CA ALA A 193 10.74 -4.81 -1.26
C ALA A 193 10.62 -4.22 0.15
N GLY A 194 10.53 -2.88 0.24
CA GLY A 194 10.18 -2.17 1.46
C GLY A 194 8.66 -2.18 1.71
N ILE A 195 8.27 -2.18 2.97
CA ILE A 195 6.88 -2.11 3.43
C ILE A 195 6.65 -0.78 4.13
N ILE A 196 5.65 -0.01 3.70
CA ILE A 196 5.19 1.20 4.39
C ILE A 196 3.71 0.98 4.75
N ALA A 197 3.45 0.68 6.03
CA ALA A 197 2.11 0.44 6.54
C ALA A 197 1.61 1.62 7.39
N THR A 198 0.36 2.01 7.19
CA THR A 198 -0.31 2.98 8.06
C THR A 198 -1.29 2.28 9.01
N SER A 199 -1.53 2.83 10.20
CA SER A 199 -2.45 2.27 11.16
C SER A 199 -3.13 3.32 12.04
N ILE A 200 -4.40 3.03 12.43
CA ILE A 200 -5.10 3.67 13.55
C ILE A 200 -5.25 2.61 14.65
N GLY A 201 -4.27 2.50 15.53
CA GLY A 201 -4.29 1.55 16.67
C GLY A 201 -3.88 0.14 16.31
N LYS A 202 -4.77 -0.68 15.68
CA LYS A 202 -4.43 -2.06 15.30
C LYS A 202 -3.47 -2.08 14.11
N HIS A 203 -2.31 -2.70 14.27
CA HIS A 203 -1.31 -2.87 13.22
C HIS A 203 -0.90 -4.34 13.11
N MET A 204 -0.27 -4.71 12.00
CA MET A 204 0.29 -6.04 11.82
C MET A 204 1.41 -6.26 12.84
N ASN A 205 1.43 -7.45 13.44
CA ASN A 205 2.49 -7.84 14.38
C ASN A 205 3.74 -8.29 13.59
N ILE A 206 4.55 -7.32 13.17
CA ILE A 206 5.84 -7.52 12.50
C ILE A 206 6.91 -6.68 13.19
N ASP A 207 8.16 -7.07 13.02
CA ASP A 207 9.30 -6.27 13.47
C ASP A 207 9.51 -5.11 12.47
N TYR A 208 9.04 -3.92 12.84
CA TYR A 208 9.26 -2.72 12.06
C TYR A 208 10.63 -2.13 12.33
N ASP A 209 11.38 -1.80 11.28
CA ASP A 209 12.67 -1.12 11.40
C ASP A 209 12.50 0.30 11.98
N LEU A 210 11.37 0.94 11.69
CA LEU A 210 11.05 2.28 12.22
C LEU A 210 9.53 2.46 12.36
N CYS A 211 9.14 3.03 13.51
CA CYS A 211 7.77 3.47 13.78
C CYS A 211 7.75 4.99 13.87
N LEU A 212 6.85 5.63 13.13
CA LEU A 212 6.70 7.08 13.03
C LEU A 212 5.25 7.48 13.39
N ASN A 213 5.08 8.64 14.00
CA ASN A 213 3.79 9.22 14.32
C ASN A 213 3.45 10.37 13.36
N LEU A 214 2.20 10.39 12.87
CA LEU A 214 1.68 11.44 12.01
C LEU A 214 0.89 12.47 12.81
#